data_bdf4db1f1ff10a2b4d6b0ff92a7cae99
#
_entry.id   bdf4db1f1ff10a2b4d6b0ff92a7cae99
#
_cell.length_a   1.000
_cell.length_b   1.000
_cell.length_c   1.000
_cell.angle_alpha   90.00
_cell.angle_beta   90.00
_cell.angle_gamma   90.00
#
_symmetry.space_group_name_H-M   'P 1'
#
loop_
_entity.id
_entity.type
_entity.pdbx_description
1 polymer ?
#
loop_
_entity_poly.entity_id
_entity_poly.type
_entity_poly.pdbx_seq_one_letter_code
_entity_poly.pdbx_strand_id
1 'polypeptide(L)'
;VYIIVAFTDITAQSFVGRQVLENGESVSGGGIATSSLLYLALPMIMGVCMRHARMSLGLATAIFLPLVGLAIWGGQKIPFDLGHTIGVGDATAQKIWGVLLLAYCLVAAMVPMWLLLQPRGHLGGCFLYVALAGAAVGLIAGDRLVAGDGAIRYPAFTGWQSANGQHLVPMLFITIACG
;
A
#
# COMPACT_ATOMS: atom_id res chain seq x y z
N VAL A 1 10.78 12.84 14.09
CA VAL A 1 11.33 11.54 14.51
C VAL A 1 10.21 10.62 15.01
N TYR A 2 9.36 11.07 15.94
CA TYR A 2 8.31 10.24 16.57
C TYR A 2 7.32 9.65 15.55
N ILE A 3 6.86 10.47 14.61
CA ILE A 3 5.92 10.05 13.56
C ILE A 3 6.56 8.99 12.64
N ILE A 4 7.82 9.17 12.27
CA ILE A 4 8.54 8.22 11.40
C ILE A 4 8.64 6.86 12.08
N VAL A 5 9.01 6.83 13.37
CA VAL A 5 9.12 5.59 14.14
C VAL A 5 7.76 4.90 14.25
N ALA A 6 6.68 5.65 14.53
CA ALA A 6 5.33 5.09 14.63
C ALA A 6 4.86 4.46 13.31
N PHE A 7 5.02 5.17 12.18
CA PHE A 7 4.67 4.63 10.86
C PHE A 7 5.54 3.44 10.46
N THR A 8 6.83 3.46 10.82
CA THR A 8 7.75 2.35 10.57
C THR A 8 7.31 1.10 11.33
N ASP A 9 6.88 1.25 12.60
CA ASP A 9 6.41 0.15 13.41
C ASP A 9 5.10 -0.45 12.87
N ILE A 10 4.12 0.38 12.50
CA ILE A 10 2.87 -0.06 11.87
C ILE A 10 3.15 -0.80 10.57
N THR A 11 4.08 -0.31 9.76
CA THR A 11 4.45 -0.96 8.49
C THR A 11 5.14 -2.30 8.75
N ALA A 12 6.05 -2.37 9.71
CA ALA A 12 6.72 -3.61 10.09
C ALA A 12 5.73 -4.65 10.64
N GLN A 13 4.73 -4.23 11.41
CA GLN A 13 3.63 -5.09 11.86
C GLN A 13 2.83 -5.64 10.67
N SER A 14 2.53 -4.81 9.67
CA SER A 14 1.81 -5.24 8.47
C SER A 14 2.58 -6.26 7.63
N PHE A 15 3.92 -6.22 7.65
CA PHE A 15 4.78 -7.16 6.92
C PHE A 15 4.91 -8.52 7.59
N VAL A 16 4.78 -8.56 8.91
CA VAL A 16 4.88 -9.80 9.72
C VAL A 16 3.49 -10.36 10.03
N GLY A 17 2.47 -9.50 10.08
CA GLY A 17 1.11 -9.88 10.46
C GLY A 17 0.50 -10.93 9.54
N ARG A 18 -0.19 -11.90 10.12
CA ARG A 18 -1.03 -12.85 9.38
C ARG A 18 -2.48 -12.40 9.52
N GLN A 19 -3.11 -12.09 8.40
CA GLN A 19 -4.54 -11.79 8.37
C GLN A 19 -5.28 -13.04 7.90
N VAL A 20 -6.20 -13.53 8.73
CA VAL A 20 -7.13 -14.58 8.35
C VAL A 20 -8.34 -13.91 7.72
N LEU A 21 -8.53 -14.11 6.42
CA LEU A 21 -9.75 -13.68 5.74
C LEU A 21 -10.93 -14.56 6.20
N GLU A 22 -12.14 -14.01 6.13
CA GLU A 22 -13.40 -14.73 6.44
C GLU A 22 -13.55 -16.07 5.68
N ASN A 23 -12.85 -16.23 4.57
CA ASN A 23 -12.83 -17.46 3.76
C ASN A 23 -11.85 -18.54 4.27
N GLY A 24 -11.19 -18.34 5.42
CA GLY A 24 -10.23 -19.31 5.97
C GLY A 24 -8.85 -19.29 5.31
N GLU A 25 -8.62 -18.46 4.29
CA GLU A 25 -7.29 -18.26 3.71
C GLU A 25 -6.47 -17.28 4.59
N SER A 26 -5.33 -17.76 5.06
CA SER A 26 -4.38 -16.92 5.77
C SER A 26 -3.49 -16.18 4.76
N VAL A 27 -3.71 -14.88 4.60
CA VAL A 27 -2.80 -14.04 3.81
C VAL A 27 -1.59 -13.69 4.67
N SER A 28 -0.43 -14.20 4.27
CA SER A 28 0.84 -13.87 4.90
C SER A 28 1.23 -12.41 4.60
N GLY A 29 1.63 -11.67 5.62
CA GLY A 29 2.17 -10.31 5.48
C GLY A 29 3.41 -10.24 4.57
N GLY A 30 4.08 -11.37 4.33
CA GLY A 30 5.17 -11.49 3.36
C GLY A 30 4.78 -11.11 1.92
N GLY A 31 3.53 -11.35 1.51
CA GLY A 31 3.02 -10.91 0.22
C GLY A 31 2.89 -9.39 0.13
N ILE A 32 2.53 -8.73 1.24
CA ILE A 32 2.48 -7.27 1.34
C ILE A 32 3.89 -6.69 1.26
N ALA A 33 4.85 -7.31 1.95
CA ALA A 33 6.25 -6.89 1.90
C ALA A 33 6.82 -6.96 0.48
N THR A 34 6.59 -8.08 -0.23
CA THR A 34 7.07 -8.27 -1.62
C THR A 34 6.45 -7.25 -2.57
N SER A 35 5.13 -7.08 -2.54
CA SER A 35 4.44 -6.10 -3.40
C SER A 35 4.89 -4.67 -3.10
N SER A 36 5.13 -4.33 -1.84
CA SER A 36 5.63 -3.00 -1.43
C SER A 36 7.06 -2.75 -1.93
N LEU A 37 7.94 -3.73 -1.83
CA LEU A 37 9.31 -3.63 -2.35
C LEU A 37 9.33 -3.49 -3.87
N LEU A 38 8.52 -4.26 -4.58
CA LEU A 38 8.38 -4.15 -6.04
C LEU A 38 7.80 -2.78 -6.44
N TYR A 39 6.77 -2.32 -5.73
CA TYR A 39 6.20 -0.99 -5.94
C TYR A 39 7.20 0.13 -5.64
N LEU A 40 8.15 -0.09 -4.75
CA LEU A 40 9.21 0.87 -4.45
C LEU A 40 10.28 0.91 -5.56
N ALA A 41 10.65 -0.25 -6.09
CA ALA A 41 11.68 -0.38 -7.12
C ALA A 41 11.22 0.16 -8.49
N LEU A 42 9.96 -0.08 -8.87
CA LEU A 42 9.43 0.31 -10.17
C LEU A 42 9.50 1.81 -10.47
N PRO A 43 9.07 2.73 -9.60
CA PRO A 43 9.21 4.16 -9.82
C PRO A 43 10.67 4.62 -9.89
N MET A 44 11.58 3.98 -9.15
CA MET A 44 13.01 4.29 -9.23
C MET A 44 13.55 3.94 -10.63
N ILE A 45 13.21 2.76 -11.13
CA ILE A 45 13.57 2.33 -12.50
C ILE A 45 12.95 3.28 -13.53
N MET A 46 11.68 3.65 -13.37
CA MET A 46 11.02 4.63 -14.22
C MET A 46 11.75 5.98 -14.23
N GLY A 47 12.17 6.49 -13.07
CA GLY A 47 12.92 7.75 -12.94
C GLY A 47 14.27 7.70 -13.68
N VAL A 48 14.99 6.61 -13.54
CA VAL A 48 16.25 6.37 -14.27
C VAL A 48 16.01 6.24 -15.77
N CYS A 49 14.99 5.49 -16.19
CA CYS A 49 14.63 5.33 -17.60
C CYS A 49 14.23 6.65 -18.26
N MET A 50 13.42 7.47 -17.58
CA MET A 50 13.05 8.79 -18.12
C MET A 50 14.26 9.68 -18.34
N ARG A 51 15.24 9.63 -17.44
CA ARG A 51 16.46 10.44 -17.55
C ARG A 51 17.43 9.91 -18.60
N HIS A 52 17.63 8.60 -18.67
CA HIS A 52 18.64 7.98 -19.55
C HIS A 52 18.10 7.76 -20.97
N ALA A 53 16.87 7.25 -21.09
CA ALA A 53 16.23 6.94 -22.36
C ALA A 53 15.42 8.12 -22.93
N ARG A 54 15.38 9.28 -22.27
CA ARG A 54 14.60 10.47 -22.68
C ARG A 54 13.16 10.13 -23.07
N MET A 55 12.57 9.14 -22.40
CA MET A 55 11.20 8.72 -22.67
C MET A 55 10.22 9.82 -22.28
N SER A 56 9.17 10.00 -23.10
CA SER A 56 8.09 10.91 -22.73
C SER A 56 7.34 10.37 -21.51
N LEU A 57 6.87 11.28 -20.65
CA LEU A 57 6.16 10.93 -19.42
C LEU A 57 4.94 10.03 -19.70
N GLY A 58 4.19 10.31 -20.78
CA GLY A 58 3.03 9.51 -21.18
C GLY A 58 3.36 8.06 -21.52
N LEU A 59 4.45 7.84 -22.28
CA LEU A 59 4.91 6.49 -22.63
C LEU A 59 5.40 5.73 -21.42
N ALA A 60 6.16 6.39 -20.54
CA ALA A 60 6.63 5.80 -19.30
C ALA A 60 5.43 5.37 -18.42
N THR A 61 4.42 6.24 -18.26
CA THR A 61 3.20 5.92 -17.50
C THR A 61 2.45 4.75 -18.11
N ALA A 62 2.28 4.71 -19.42
CA ALA A 62 1.57 3.62 -20.12
C ALA A 62 2.23 2.25 -19.95
N ILE A 63 3.56 2.20 -19.79
CA ILE A 63 4.30 0.95 -19.57
C ILE A 63 4.34 0.59 -18.09
N PHE A 64 4.65 1.55 -17.21
CA PHE A 64 4.87 1.28 -15.80
C PHE A 64 3.59 1.12 -15.00
N LEU A 65 2.46 1.72 -15.43
CA LEU A 65 1.18 1.58 -14.73
C LEU A 65 0.68 0.12 -14.72
N PRO A 66 0.58 -0.60 -15.87
CA PRO A 66 0.22 -2.01 -15.85
C PRO A 66 1.27 -2.87 -15.14
N LEU A 67 2.56 -2.48 -15.21
CA LEU A 67 3.64 -3.19 -14.52
C LEU A 67 3.49 -3.11 -13.00
N VAL A 68 3.02 -1.99 -12.47
CA VAL A 68 2.66 -1.84 -11.04
C VAL A 68 1.50 -2.77 -10.67
N GLY A 69 0.47 -2.86 -11.51
CA GLY A 69 -0.63 -3.80 -11.30
C GLY A 69 -0.15 -5.25 -11.24
N LEU A 70 0.73 -5.62 -12.17
CA LEU A 70 1.37 -6.95 -12.20
C LEU A 70 2.28 -7.18 -10.97
N ALA A 71 2.99 -6.16 -10.51
CA ALA A 71 3.85 -6.25 -9.33
C ALA A 71 3.03 -6.48 -8.05
N ILE A 72 1.89 -5.82 -7.92
CA ILE A 72 0.96 -6.02 -6.80
C ILE A 72 0.39 -7.44 -6.84
N TRP A 73 -0.09 -7.87 -8.01
CA TRP A 73 -0.64 -9.21 -8.17
C TRP A 73 0.43 -10.31 -7.97
N GLY A 74 1.62 -10.14 -8.55
CA GLY A 74 2.73 -11.07 -8.43
C GLY A 74 3.33 -11.12 -7.03
N GLY A 75 3.38 -9.98 -6.33
CA GLY A 75 3.87 -9.90 -4.96
C GLY A 75 3.03 -10.71 -3.97
N GLN A 76 1.74 -10.83 -4.22
CA GLN A 76 0.85 -11.69 -3.41
C GLN A 76 1.12 -13.19 -3.65
N LYS A 77 1.62 -13.55 -4.83
CA LYS A 77 1.95 -14.94 -5.18
C LYS A 77 3.30 -15.41 -4.62
N ILE A 78 4.19 -14.47 -4.33
CA ILE A 78 5.53 -14.76 -3.83
C ILE A 78 5.68 -14.11 -2.43
N PRO A 79 5.17 -14.73 -1.36
CA PRO A 79 5.29 -14.18 -0.01
C PRO A 79 6.74 -14.22 0.46
N PHE A 80 7.37 -13.05 0.58
CA PHE A 80 8.70 -12.92 1.18
C PHE A 80 8.56 -12.80 2.70
N ASP A 81 8.48 -13.94 3.36
CA ASP A 81 8.37 -14.01 4.82
C ASP A 81 9.77 -14.10 5.44
N LEU A 82 10.25 -12.99 5.99
CA LEU A 82 11.56 -12.93 6.65
C LEU A 82 11.60 -13.82 7.89
N GLY A 83 10.49 -13.92 8.61
CA GLY A 83 10.38 -14.77 9.81
C GLY A 83 10.63 -16.24 9.46
N HIS A 84 10.01 -16.71 8.38
CA HIS A 84 10.18 -18.08 7.92
C HIS A 84 11.57 -18.32 7.27
N THR A 85 12.08 -17.32 6.53
CA THR A 85 13.36 -17.44 5.80
C THR A 85 14.56 -17.47 6.76
N ILE A 86 14.51 -16.69 7.85
CA ILE A 86 15.61 -16.59 8.82
C ILE A 86 15.38 -17.50 10.04
N GLY A 87 14.19 -18.10 10.18
CA GLY A 87 13.85 -18.96 11.31
C GLY A 87 13.70 -18.21 12.64
N VAL A 88 13.31 -16.95 12.60
CA VAL A 88 13.18 -16.07 13.78
C VAL A 88 11.70 -15.88 14.12
N GLY A 89 11.39 -15.73 15.40
CA GLY A 89 10.02 -15.42 15.84
C GLY A 89 9.51 -14.08 15.33
N ASP A 90 8.19 -13.95 15.19
CA ASP A 90 7.51 -12.79 14.61
C ASP A 90 7.93 -11.44 15.25
N ALA A 91 8.12 -11.40 16.56
CA ALA A 91 8.57 -10.20 17.27
C ALA A 91 10.00 -9.75 16.86
N THR A 92 10.87 -10.72 16.54
CA THR A 92 12.24 -10.42 16.08
C THR A 92 12.23 -10.02 14.62
N ALA A 93 11.42 -10.67 13.80
CA ALA A 93 11.21 -10.30 12.40
C ALA A 93 10.66 -8.86 12.25
N GLN A 94 9.72 -8.44 13.12
CA GLN A 94 9.21 -7.07 13.17
C GLN A 94 10.32 -6.06 13.47
N LYS A 95 11.19 -6.35 14.45
CA LYS A 95 12.33 -5.47 14.77
C LYS A 95 13.32 -5.35 13.61
N ILE A 96 13.61 -6.45 12.93
CA ILE A 96 14.49 -6.46 11.75
C ILE A 96 13.89 -5.60 10.64
N TRP A 97 12.60 -5.77 10.34
CA TRP A 97 11.89 -4.91 9.38
C TRP A 97 11.91 -3.44 9.78
N GLY A 98 11.69 -3.15 11.06
CA GLY A 98 11.78 -1.79 11.60
C GLY A 98 13.14 -1.14 11.34
N VAL A 99 14.23 -1.84 11.62
CA VAL A 99 15.60 -1.36 11.37
C VAL A 99 15.86 -1.18 9.87
N LEU A 100 15.43 -2.12 9.02
CA LEU A 100 15.58 -2.03 7.57
C LEU A 100 14.82 -0.84 6.99
N LEU A 101 13.59 -0.61 7.44
CA LEU A 101 12.77 0.53 7.02
C LEU A 101 13.37 1.86 7.46
N LEU A 102 13.88 1.96 8.69
CA LEU A 102 14.57 3.15 9.17
C LEU A 102 15.86 3.42 8.38
N ALA A 103 16.65 2.39 8.10
CA ALA A 103 17.83 2.50 7.25
C ALA A 103 17.46 2.97 5.84
N TYR A 104 16.37 2.41 5.28
CA TYR A 104 15.84 2.89 3.99
C TYR A 104 15.43 4.37 4.06
N CYS A 105 14.74 4.80 5.10
CA CYS A 105 14.37 6.21 5.26
C CYS A 105 15.59 7.13 5.33
N LEU A 106 16.65 6.69 6.00
CA LEU A 106 17.92 7.44 6.06
C LEU A 106 18.55 7.57 4.70
N VAL A 107 18.66 6.48 3.94
CA VAL A 107 19.21 6.49 2.58
C VAL A 107 18.32 7.32 1.64
N ALA A 108 17.01 7.18 1.73
CA ALA A 108 16.05 7.94 0.93
C ALA A 108 16.12 9.44 1.18
N ALA A 109 16.44 9.87 2.41
CA ALA A 109 16.65 11.28 2.75
C ALA A 109 17.89 11.88 2.08
N MET A 110 18.89 11.07 1.72
CA MET A 110 20.11 11.51 1.03
C MET A 110 19.97 11.54 -0.50
N VAL A 111 18.98 10.84 -1.04
CA VAL A 111 18.75 10.73 -2.49
C VAL A 111 17.97 11.96 -2.98
N PRO A 112 18.33 12.52 -4.15
CA PRO A 112 17.64 13.68 -4.70
C PRO A 112 16.17 13.38 -5.01
N MET A 113 15.29 14.33 -4.69
CA MET A 113 13.82 14.21 -4.77
C MET A 113 13.30 13.80 -6.15
N TRP A 114 13.98 14.19 -7.22
CA TRP A 114 13.56 13.87 -8.59
C TRP A 114 13.63 12.37 -8.91
N LEU A 115 14.48 11.62 -8.22
CA LEU A 115 14.62 10.18 -8.45
C LEU A 115 13.55 9.36 -7.70
N LEU A 116 13.26 9.75 -6.46
CA LEU A 116 12.39 8.97 -5.58
C LEU A 116 10.94 9.50 -5.55
N LEU A 117 10.77 10.82 -5.38
CA LEU A 117 9.48 11.40 -5.08
C LEU A 117 8.63 11.66 -6.33
N GLN A 118 9.23 12.23 -7.39
CA GLN A 118 8.48 12.60 -8.59
C GLN A 118 7.87 11.41 -9.32
N PRO A 119 8.62 10.36 -9.70
CA PRO A 119 8.01 9.22 -10.42
C PRO A 119 7.02 8.45 -9.57
N ARG A 120 7.31 8.30 -8.27
CA ARG A 120 6.44 7.61 -7.33
C ARG A 120 5.11 8.36 -7.14
N GLY A 121 5.15 9.68 -6.96
CA GLY A 121 3.96 10.50 -6.81
C GLY A 121 3.08 10.47 -8.06
N HIS A 122 3.70 10.56 -9.24
CA HIS A 122 2.98 10.50 -10.52
C HIS A 122 2.32 9.12 -10.74
N LEU A 123 3.07 8.04 -10.57
CA LEU A 123 2.56 6.68 -10.74
C LEU A 123 1.46 6.35 -9.71
N GLY A 124 1.68 6.72 -8.45
CA GLY A 124 0.71 6.54 -7.37
C GLY A 124 -0.57 7.32 -7.60
N GLY A 125 -0.47 8.57 -8.07
CA GLY A 125 -1.61 9.38 -8.45
C GLY A 125 -2.43 8.77 -9.59
N CYS A 126 -1.78 8.35 -10.67
CA CYS A 126 -2.44 7.67 -11.79
C CYS A 126 -3.12 6.37 -11.33
N PHE A 127 -2.44 5.56 -10.51
CA PHE A 127 -3.01 4.32 -9.99
C PHE A 127 -4.22 4.59 -9.09
N LEU A 128 -4.18 5.63 -8.26
CA LEU A 128 -5.30 6.05 -7.43
C LEU A 128 -6.52 6.45 -8.26
N TYR A 129 -6.34 7.22 -9.34
CA TYR A 129 -7.43 7.57 -10.25
C TYR A 129 -8.05 6.34 -10.93
N VAL A 130 -7.23 5.39 -11.37
CA VAL A 130 -7.69 4.14 -11.97
C VAL A 130 -8.47 3.31 -10.94
N ALA A 131 -7.97 3.21 -9.70
CA ALA A 131 -8.64 2.49 -8.62
C ALA A 131 -9.98 3.15 -8.24
N LEU A 132 -10.02 4.49 -8.13
CA LEU A 132 -11.24 5.24 -7.85
C LEU A 132 -12.28 5.09 -8.97
N ALA A 133 -11.85 5.18 -10.23
CA ALA A 133 -12.73 4.97 -11.36
C ALA A 133 -13.28 3.53 -11.39
N GLY A 134 -12.43 2.55 -11.14
CA GLY A 134 -12.84 1.15 -11.03
C GLY A 134 -13.83 0.92 -9.89
N ALA A 135 -13.58 1.50 -8.73
CA ALA A 135 -14.48 1.43 -7.58
C ALA A 135 -15.84 2.10 -7.89
N ALA A 136 -15.82 3.29 -8.52
CA ALA A 136 -17.05 3.98 -8.90
C ALA A 136 -17.87 3.18 -9.92
N VAL A 137 -17.21 2.62 -10.95
CA VAL A 137 -17.87 1.75 -11.93
C VAL A 137 -18.39 0.47 -11.26
N GLY A 138 -17.60 -0.14 -10.37
CA GLY A 138 -18.02 -1.32 -9.61
C GLY A 138 -19.24 -1.03 -8.73
N LEU A 139 -19.30 0.15 -8.12
CA LEU A 139 -20.44 0.56 -7.28
C LEU A 139 -21.72 0.77 -8.12
N ILE A 140 -21.60 1.39 -9.30
CA ILE A 140 -22.74 1.68 -10.18
C ILE A 140 -23.20 0.41 -10.91
N ALA A 141 -22.26 -0.44 -11.32
CA ALA A 141 -22.54 -1.65 -12.08
C ALA A 141 -22.78 -2.88 -11.19
N GLY A 142 -22.38 -2.81 -9.91
CA GLY A 142 -22.42 -3.95 -8.97
C GLY A 142 -23.81 -4.53 -8.76
N ASP A 143 -24.83 -3.67 -8.73
CA ASP A 143 -26.24 -4.08 -8.64
C ASP A 143 -26.72 -4.90 -9.84
N ARG A 144 -26.07 -4.74 -11.01
CA ARG A 144 -26.38 -5.44 -12.26
C ARG A 144 -25.50 -6.65 -12.52
N LEU A 145 -24.26 -6.65 -12.00
CA LEU A 145 -23.25 -7.68 -12.27
C LEU A 145 -23.23 -8.78 -11.21
N VAL A 146 -23.54 -8.43 -9.97
CA VAL A 146 -23.61 -9.39 -8.86
C VAL A 146 -25.07 -9.54 -8.47
N ALA A 147 -25.71 -10.56 -8.99
CA ALA A 147 -27.13 -10.86 -8.82
C ALA A 147 -27.58 -10.73 -7.33
N GLY A 148 -28.14 -9.59 -6.98
CA GLY A 148 -28.87 -9.37 -5.73
C GLY A 148 -28.08 -8.98 -4.49
N ASP A 149 -26.74 -8.98 -4.48
CA ASP A 149 -25.93 -8.65 -3.30
C ASP A 149 -25.11 -7.34 -3.44
N GLY A 150 -25.26 -6.63 -4.55
CA GLY A 150 -24.54 -5.38 -4.82
C GLY A 150 -25.08 -4.12 -4.12
N ALA A 151 -26.18 -4.24 -3.38
CA ALA A 151 -26.76 -3.10 -2.66
C ALA A 151 -25.89 -2.73 -1.45
N ILE A 152 -25.61 -1.44 -1.29
CA ILE A 152 -24.96 -0.90 -0.10
C ILE A 152 -25.84 -1.17 1.11
N ARG A 153 -25.51 -2.19 1.89
CA ARG A 153 -26.27 -2.60 3.08
C ARG A 153 -25.84 -1.87 4.35
N TYR A 154 -24.71 -1.16 4.30
CA TYR A 154 -24.23 -0.40 5.45
C TYR A 154 -25.02 0.90 5.60
N PRO A 155 -25.52 1.21 6.81
CA PRO A 155 -26.17 2.50 7.05
C PRO A 155 -25.16 3.63 6.85
N ALA A 156 -25.60 4.72 6.19
CA ALA A 156 -24.75 5.88 5.91
C ALA A 156 -24.22 6.56 7.19
N PHE A 157 -24.91 6.35 8.30
CA PHE A 157 -24.50 6.86 9.59
C PHE A 157 -24.86 5.86 10.69
N THR A 158 -23.88 5.42 11.45
CA THR A 158 -24.05 4.45 12.53
C THR A 158 -24.07 5.08 13.93
N GLY A 159 -23.60 6.32 14.08
CA GLY A 159 -23.57 7.03 15.36
C GLY A 159 -22.34 7.92 15.54
N TRP A 160 -22.33 8.69 16.63
CA TRP A 160 -21.22 9.58 16.99
C TRP A 160 -20.13 8.89 17.83
N GLN A 161 -20.29 7.60 18.12
CA GLN A 161 -19.35 6.81 18.90
C GLN A 161 -18.82 5.65 18.07
N SER A 162 -17.52 5.37 18.19
CA SER A 162 -16.89 4.18 17.63
C SER A 162 -17.35 2.93 18.38
N ALA A 163 -17.18 1.76 17.78
CA ALA A 163 -17.44 0.47 18.43
C ALA A 163 -16.72 0.30 19.79
N ASN A 164 -15.63 1.05 20.00
CA ASN A 164 -14.86 1.08 21.25
C ASN A 164 -15.33 2.17 22.24
N GLY A 165 -16.48 2.80 22.04
CA GLY A 165 -17.04 3.82 22.91
C GLY A 165 -16.37 5.19 22.84
N GLN A 166 -15.42 5.40 21.93
CA GLN A 166 -14.74 6.69 21.75
C GLN A 166 -15.58 7.62 20.86
N HIS A 167 -15.60 8.91 21.21
CA HIS A 167 -16.28 9.92 20.40
C HIS A 167 -15.58 10.09 19.04
N LEU A 168 -16.34 10.01 17.96
CA LEU A 168 -15.82 10.21 16.59
C LEU A 168 -15.36 11.64 16.35
N VAL A 169 -15.98 12.63 16.99
CA VAL A 169 -15.55 14.02 16.98
C VAL A 169 -14.76 14.29 18.26
N PRO A 170 -13.52 14.81 18.23
CA PRO A 170 -12.79 15.42 17.12
C PRO A 170 -11.87 14.49 16.29
N MET A 171 -11.79 13.19 16.62
CA MET A 171 -10.88 12.23 15.97
C MET A 171 -11.06 12.17 14.43
N LEU A 172 -12.30 12.27 13.95
CA LEU A 172 -12.60 12.28 12.52
C LEU A 172 -11.88 13.41 11.76
N PHE A 173 -11.86 14.63 12.35
CA PHE A 173 -11.17 15.77 11.74
C PHE A 173 -9.65 15.57 11.68
N ILE A 174 -9.08 14.94 12.71
CA ILE A 174 -7.65 14.62 12.75
C ILE A 174 -7.33 13.60 11.66
N THR A 175 -8.15 12.55 11.52
CA THR A 175 -7.96 11.51 10.50
C THR A 175 -8.07 12.07 9.08
N ILE A 176 -9.04 12.94 8.82
CA ILE A 176 -9.21 13.61 7.52
C ILE A 176 -8.04 14.55 7.23
N ALA A 177 -7.53 15.24 8.24
CA ALA A 177 -6.40 16.17 8.06
C ALA A 177 -5.06 15.45 7.86
N CYS A 178 -4.92 14.22 8.36
CA CYS A 178 -3.70 13.40 8.19
C CYS A 178 -3.69 12.57 6.91
N GLY A 179 -4.84 12.29 6.31
CA GLY A 179 -5.00 11.52 5.06
C GLY A 179 -5.06 12.39 3.86
#